data_cef89ccf2978a253e9e0b155506d3233
#
_entry.id   cef89ccf2978a253e9e0b155506d3233
#
_cell.length_a   1.000
_cell.length_b   1.000
_cell.length_c   1.000
_cell.angle_alpha   90.00
_cell.angle_beta   90.00
_cell.angle_gamma   90.00
#
_symmetry.space_group_name_H-M   'P 1'
#
loop_
_entity.id
_entity.type
_entity.pdbx_description
1 polymer ?
#
loop_
_entity_poly.entity_id
_entity_poly.type
_entity_poly.pdbx_seq_one_letter_code
_entity_poly.pdbx_strand_id
1 'polypeptide(L)'
;MRRIITWKKYHRWIGLIVSVFMLIFCVSGIILNHRQLFRSCDVDRCWMPSNYHVANFNNGVVKGSRNIGADSVLVFGGAGLWLTDTKGEQWHDFNEGIDDGADNRNIRNVVKTKNGRLWCATQYDLYCREGKNWKKIVLPNNEERIADVCLTKDSTSIIVLSRSKVYMVLDGAIKTLTIPAPTGYSPSTTLFKTVWQLHSGEYFGMAGRLVVDAIAVVLI
;
A
#
# COMPACT_ATOMS: atom_id res chain seq x y z
N MET A 1 -27.16 -41.16 -30.36
CA MET A 1 -27.82 -40.58 -29.19
C MET A 1 -26.96 -40.64 -27.90
N ARG A 2 -26.45 -41.78 -27.45
CA ARG A 2 -25.62 -41.87 -26.22
C ARG A 2 -24.42 -40.87 -26.15
N ARG A 3 -23.66 -40.66 -27.24
CA ARG A 3 -22.51 -39.75 -27.27
C ARG A 3 -22.91 -38.29 -27.02
N ILE A 4 -24.04 -37.82 -27.51
CA ILE A 4 -24.52 -36.44 -27.32
C ILE A 4 -24.91 -36.20 -25.85
N ILE A 5 -25.55 -37.19 -25.22
CA ILE A 5 -25.94 -37.10 -23.79
C ILE A 5 -24.70 -37.04 -22.89
N THR A 6 -23.68 -37.84 -23.19
CA THR A 6 -22.40 -37.84 -22.46
C THR A 6 -21.67 -36.50 -22.63
N TRP A 7 -21.61 -35.93 -23.84
CA TRP A 7 -21.01 -34.65 -24.13
C TRP A 7 -21.68 -33.50 -23.33
N LYS A 8 -23.02 -33.45 -23.33
CA LYS A 8 -23.82 -32.47 -22.57
C LYS A 8 -23.52 -32.57 -21.05
N LYS A 9 -23.34 -33.79 -20.53
CA LYS A 9 -23.01 -34.02 -19.12
C LYS A 9 -21.63 -33.47 -18.81
N TYR A 10 -20.61 -33.79 -19.62
CA TYR A 10 -19.25 -33.24 -19.40
C TYR A 10 -19.19 -31.72 -19.53
N HIS A 11 -19.84 -31.17 -20.56
CA HIS A 11 -19.91 -29.71 -20.74
C HIS A 11 -20.53 -29.03 -19.53
N ARG A 12 -21.60 -29.57 -18.94
CA ARG A 12 -22.23 -29.01 -17.73
C ARG A 12 -21.30 -29.06 -16.52
N TRP A 13 -20.59 -30.17 -16.29
CA TRP A 13 -19.69 -30.28 -15.14
C TRP A 13 -18.43 -29.42 -15.32
N ILE A 14 -17.85 -29.40 -16.50
CA ILE A 14 -16.71 -28.52 -16.81
C ILE A 14 -17.15 -27.06 -16.67
N GLY A 15 -18.32 -26.70 -17.22
CA GLY A 15 -18.85 -25.35 -17.09
C GLY A 15 -19.06 -24.94 -15.62
N LEU A 16 -19.59 -25.84 -14.78
CA LEU A 16 -19.74 -25.58 -13.35
C LEU A 16 -18.39 -25.33 -12.65
N ILE A 17 -17.39 -26.15 -12.94
CA ILE A 17 -16.04 -25.97 -12.37
C ILE A 17 -15.44 -24.64 -12.85
N VAL A 18 -15.51 -24.35 -14.14
CA VAL A 18 -14.97 -23.11 -14.71
C VAL A 18 -15.69 -21.89 -14.14
N SER A 19 -17.01 -21.95 -13.92
CA SER A 19 -17.76 -20.83 -13.34
C SER A 19 -17.31 -20.48 -11.91
N VAL A 20 -16.91 -21.47 -11.10
CA VAL A 20 -16.36 -21.20 -9.77
C VAL A 20 -15.05 -20.43 -9.86
N PHE A 21 -14.14 -20.79 -10.78
CA PHE A 21 -12.91 -20.04 -10.98
C PHE A 21 -13.18 -18.65 -11.53
N MET A 22 -14.13 -18.49 -12.46
CA MET A 22 -14.53 -17.20 -12.99
C MET A 22 -15.08 -16.29 -11.89
N LEU A 23 -15.93 -16.82 -11.00
CA LEU A 23 -16.40 -16.10 -9.82
C LEU A 23 -15.25 -15.58 -8.95
N ILE A 24 -14.28 -16.44 -8.62
CA ILE A 24 -13.10 -16.06 -7.83
C ILE A 24 -12.32 -14.95 -8.52
N PHE A 25 -12.06 -15.05 -9.82
CA PHE A 25 -11.31 -14.05 -10.58
C PHE A 25 -12.05 -12.72 -10.68
N CYS A 26 -13.35 -12.73 -10.89
CA CYS A 26 -14.16 -11.52 -10.96
C CYS A 26 -14.20 -10.80 -9.61
N VAL A 27 -14.50 -11.50 -8.52
CA VAL A 27 -14.54 -10.92 -7.17
C VAL A 27 -13.18 -10.39 -6.76
N SER A 28 -12.12 -11.17 -6.96
CA SER A 28 -10.76 -10.71 -6.63
C SER A 28 -10.32 -9.52 -7.50
N GLY A 29 -10.72 -9.49 -8.76
CA GLY A 29 -10.45 -8.37 -9.66
C GLY A 29 -11.09 -7.06 -9.17
N ILE A 30 -12.36 -7.10 -8.76
CA ILE A 30 -13.08 -5.95 -8.19
C ILE A 30 -12.37 -5.47 -6.90
N ILE A 31 -12.02 -6.38 -6.00
CA ILE A 31 -11.31 -6.03 -4.75
C ILE A 31 -9.96 -5.35 -5.06
N LEU A 32 -9.20 -5.88 -6.02
CA LEU A 32 -7.91 -5.32 -6.41
C LEU A 32 -8.03 -3.93 -7.06
N ASN A 33 -9.10 -3.69 -7.83
CA ASN A 33 -9.37 -2.39 -8.44
C ASN A 33 -9.76 -1.32 -7.40
N HIS A 34 -10.42 -1.72 -6.31
CA HIS A 34 -10.91 -0.84 -5.26
C HIS A 34 -10.16 -1.01 -3.93
N ARG A 35 -8.85 -1.21 -3.99
CA ARG A 35 -8.00 -1.48 -2.82
C ARG A 35 -8.22 -0.50 -1.66
N GLN A 36 -8.52 0.76 -1.94
CA GLN A 36 -8.73 1.77 -0.90
C GLN A 36 -9.93 1.46 0.02
N LEU A 37 -10.98 0.83 -0.52
CA LEU A 37 -12.16 0.44 0.27
C LEU A 37 -11.87 -0.73 1.22
N PHE A 38 -10.82 -1.51 0.93
CA PHE A 38 -10.48 -2.73 1.67
C PHE A 38 -9.20 -2.60 2.51
N ARG A 39 -8.64 -1.39 2.66
CA ARG A 39 -7.38 -1.15 3.41
C ARG A 39 -7.42 -1.60 4.87
N SER A 40 -8.59 -1.55 5.49
CA SER A 40 -8.81 -1.95 6.88
C SER A 40 -9.32 -3.40 7.02
N CYS A 41 -9.44 -4.13 5.89
CA CYS A 41 -9.87 -5.52 5.89
C CYS A 41 -8.64 -6.43 5.93
N ASP A 42 -8.36 -6.97 7.10
CA ASP A 42 -7.24 -7.88 7.31
C ASP A 42 -7.68 -9.34 7.30
N VAL A 43 -6.80 -10.21 6.86
CA VAL A 43 -6.95 -11.67 6.95
C VAL A 43 -5.90 -12.19 7.91
N ASP A 44 -6.33 -12.94 8.93
CA ASP A 44 -5.40 -13.55 9.86
C ASP A 44 -4.54 -14.59 9.13
N ARG A 45 -3.23 -14.50 9.34
CA ARG A 45 -2.25 -15.41 8.71
C ARG A 45 -2.41 -16.86 9.09
N CYS A 46 -3.07 -17.16 10.21
CA CYS A 46 -3.38 -18.55 10.60
C CYS A 46 -4.32 -19.26 9.61
N TRP A 47 -5.09 -18.52 8.81
CA TRP A 47 -5.95 -19.04 7.74
C TRP A 47 -5.21 -19.31 6.44
N MET A 48 -3.94 -18.92 6.37
CA MET A 48 -3.11 -19.05 5.18
C MET A 48 -2.17 -20.27 5.29
N PRO A 49 -1.66 -20.80 4.18
CA PRO A 49 -0.63 -21.83 4.19
C PRO A 49 0.60 -21.40 5.02
N SER A 50 1.28 -22.38 5.62
CA SER A 50 2.39 -22.15 6.57
C SER A 50 3.54 -21.25 6.05
N ASN A 51 3.76 -21.21 4.73
CA ASN A 51 4.75 -20.34 4.11
C ASN A 51 4.41 -18.83 4.20
N TYR A 52 3.16 -18.49 4.56
CA TYR A 52 2.72 -17.11 4.83
C TYR A 52 2.79 -16.74 6.31
N HIS A 53 3.04 -17.71 7.20
CA HIS A 53 3.17 -17.45 8.62
C HIS A 53 4.47 -16.68 8.90
N VAL A 54 4.42 -15.76 9.87
CA VAL A 54 5.59 -15.02 10.32
C VAL A 54 6.41 -15.91 11.25
N ALA A 55 7.57 -16.36 10.80
CA ALA A 55 8.47 -17.19 11.60
C ALA A 55 9.17 -16.39 12.72
N ASN A 56 9.43 -15.10 12.45
CA ASN A 56 9.96 -14.16 13.42
C ASN A 56 9.54 -12.73 13.03
N PHE A 57 9.65 -11.78 13.96
CA PHE A 57 9.20 -10.40 13.75
C PHE A 57 9.88 -9.70 12.57
N ASN A 58 11.11 -10.08 12.24
CA ASN A 58 11.87 -9.50 11.12
C ASN A 58 11.56 -10.15 9.76
N ASN A 59 10.70 -11.17 9.69
CA ASN A 59 10.41 -11.91 8.45
C ASN A 59 9.56 -11.09 7.46
N GLY A 60 10.18 -10.18 6.74
CA GLY A 60 9.54 -9.30 5.73
C GLY A 60 8.65 -8.20 6.30
N VAL A 61 8.53 -8.09 7.63
CA VAL A 61 7.67 -7.12 8.32
C VAL A 61 8.43 -5.85 8.71
N VAL A 62 9.72 -5.97 9.03
CA VAL A 62 10.59 -4.82 9.34
C VAL A 62 11.26 -4.33 8.06
N LYS A 63 11.18 -3.02 7.81
CA LYS A 63 11.79 -2.37 6.64
C LYS A 63 12.92 -1.43 7.01
N GLY A 64 12.90 -0.90 8.21
CA GLY A 64 13.93 0.02 8.66
C GLY A 64 13.80 0.37 10.12
N SER A 65 14.80 1.13 10.59
CA SER A 65 14.85 1.67 11.93
C SER A 65 15.37 3.10 11.92
N ARG A 66 15.06 3.84 12.98
CA ARG A 66 15.49 5.23 13.15
C ARG A 66 15.77 5.53 14.62
N ASN A 67 16.94 6.06 14.93
CA ASN A 67 17.21 6.59 16.26
C ASN A 67 16.38 7.88 16.47
N ILE A 68 15.60 7.93 17.53
CA ILE A 68 14.79 9.09 17.87
C ILE A 68 15.20 9.75 19.20
N GLY A 69 16.02 9.08 19.99
CA GLY A 69 16.58 9.54 21.26
C GLY A 69 17.88 8.82 21.59
N ALA A 70 18.49 9.12 22.73
CA ALA A 70 19.74 8.49 23.15
C ALA A 70 19.63 6.97 23.32
N ASP A 71 18.50 6.50 23.91
CA ASP A 71 18.26 5.10 24.20
C ASP A 71 17.00 4.56 23.52
N SER A 72 16.52 5.23 22.46
CA SER A 72 15.25 4.89 21.82
C SER A 72 15.43 4.71 20.32
N VAL A 73 15.10 3.54 19.84
CA VAL A 73 15.10 3.17 18.43
C VAL A 73 13.66 2.90 17.97
N LEU A 74 13.24 3.57 16.91
CA LEU A 74 11.98 3.31 16.26
C LEU A 74 12.20 2.30 15.14
N VAL A 75 11.51 1.19 15.19
CA VAL A 75 11.50 0.13 14.16
C VAL A 75 10.19 0.20 13.41
N PHE A 76 10.23 0.09 12.08
CA PHE A 76 9.05 0.27 11.25
C PHE A 76 9.03 -0.63 10.02
N GLY A 77 7.84 -0.87 9.52
CA GLY A 77 7.63 -1.67 8.32
C GLY A 77 6.18 -2.11 8.13
N GLY A 78 5.98 -3.32 7.65
CA GLY A 78 4.64 -3.90 7.45
C GLY A 78 3.89 -4.23 8.74
N ALA A 79 4.61 -4.26 9.88
CA ALA A 79 4.01 -4.45 11.21
C ALA A 79 3.67 -3.11 11.92
N GLY A 80 3.78 -1.96 11.24
CA GLY A 80 3.58 -0.65 11.84
C GLY A 80 4.86 -0.08 12.45
N LEU A 81 4.67 0.70 13.53
CA LEU A 81 5.70 1.41 14.27
C LEU A 81 5.88 0.81 15.66
N TRP A 82 7.12 0.50 16.01
CA TRP A 82 7.47 -0.07 17.29
C TRP A 82 8.65 0.68 17.89
N LEU A 83 8.52 1.09 19.14
CA LEU A 83 9.58 1.71 19.89
C LEU A 83 10.32 0.65 20.71
N THR A 84 11.63 0.62 20.60
CA THR A 84 12.47 -0.28 21.40
C THR A 84 13.62 0.49 22.02
N ASP A 85 14.21 -0.06 23.06
CA ASP A 85 15.49 0.39 23.62
C ASP A 85 16.65 -0.02 22.70
N THR A 86 17.84 0.48 22.97
CA THR A 86 19.04 0.18 22.16
C THR A 86 19.49 -1.28 22.25
N LYS A 87 19.00 -2.03 23.26
CA LYS A 87 19.26 -3.48 23.42
C LYS A 87 18.24 -4.34 22.73
N GLY A 88 17.08 -3.79 22.33
CA GLY A 88 15.99 -4.54 21.70
C GLY A 88 15.22 -5.44 22.68
N GLU A 89 15.30 -5.17 23.99
CA GLU A 89 14.67 -5.98 25.03
C GLU A 89 13.23 -5.55 25.33
N GLN A 90 12.95 -4.25 25.24
CA GLN A 90 11.62 -3.69 25.50
C GLN A 90 10.98 -3.18 24.21
N TRP A 91 9.75 -3.60 23.95
CA TRP A 91 9.01 -3.22 22.75
C TRP A 91 7.68 -2.59 23.13
N HIS A 92 7.42 -1.40 22.61
CA HIS A 92 6.20 -0.64 22.85
C HIS A 92 5.53 -0.32 21.52
N ASP A 93 4.22 -0.49 21.47
CA ASP A 93 3.42 -0.03 20.33
C ASP A 93 3.53 1.49 20.19
N PHE A 94 3.79 1.94 18.96
CA PHE A 94 3.95 3.36 18.66
C PHE A 94 2.98 3.83 17.55
N ASN A 95 1.91 3.04 17.30
CA ASN A 95 0.94 3.29 16.22
C ASN A 95 -0.23 4.19 16.65
N GLU A 96 -0.30 4.69 17.88
CA GLU A 96 -1.43 5.46 18.40
C GLU A 96 -1.79 6.66 17.50
N GLY A 97 -2.99 6.65 16.90
CA GLY A 97 -3.46 7.65 15.94
C GLY A 97 -3.25 7.31 14.46
N ILE A 98 -2.57 6.20 14.14
CA ILE A 98 -2.54 5.66 12.78
C ILE A 98 -3.78 4.79 12.56
N ASP A 99 -4.41 4.93 11.41
CA ASP A 99 -5.60 4.15 11.03
C ASP A 99 -5.32 2.64 11.12
N ASP A 100 -6.32 1.88 11.56
CA ASP A 100 -6.22 0.42 11.67
C ASP A 100 -6.13 -0.27 10.31
N GLY A 101 -5.54 -1.46 10.31
CA GLY A 101 -5.35 -2.33 9.16
C GLY A 101 -3.89 -2.43 8.71
N ALA A 102 -3.50 -3.64 8.31
CA ALA A 102 -2.13 -3.94 7.89
C ALA A 102 -1.66 -3.09 6.70
N ASP A 103 -2.59 -2.72 5.80
CA ASP A 103 -2.29 -1.87 4.64
C ASP A 103 -2.09 -0.40 5.06
N ASN A 104 -2.86 0.08 6.05
CA ASN A 104 -2.72 1.43 6.61
C ASN A 104 -1.45 1.56 7.46
N ARG A 105 -1.10 0.51 8.21
CA ARG A 105 0.11 0.44 9.05
C ARG A 105 1.36 -0.02 8.31
N ASN A 106 1.31 -0.09 6.99
CA ASN A 106 2.47 -0.42 6.15
C ASN A 106 3.38 0.79 5.99
N ILE A 107 4.28 0.99 6.96
CA ILE A 107 5.16 2.15 7.02
C ILE A 107 6.23 2.08 5.92
N ARG A 108 6.42 3.21 5.23
CA ARG A 108 7.46 3.39 4.20
C ARG A 108 8.74 3.92 4.80
N ASN A 109 8.63 5.03 5.50
CA ASN A 109 9.76 5.67 6.15
C ASN A 109 9.30 6.56 7.29
N VAL A 110 10.22 6.85 8.20
CA VAL A 110 10.04 7.81 9.29
C VAL A 110 11.22 8.76 9.29
N VAL A 111 10.95 10.05 9.43
CA VAL A 111 11.98 11.08 9.51
C VAL A 111 11.75 11.98 10.72
N LYS A 112 12.84 12.50 11.29
CA LYS A 112 12.82 13.45 12.40
C LYS A 112 13.44 14.76 11.95
N THR A 113 12.66 15.83 11.99
CA THR A 113 13.13 17.18 11.62
C THR A 113 14.04 17.75 12.70
N LYS A 114 14.79 18.81 12.37
CA LYS A 114 15.72 19.48 13.29
C LYS A 114 15.03 20.02 14.56
N ASN A 115 13.78 20.44 14.44
CA ASN A 115 12.95 20.88 15.56
C ASN A 115 12.31 19.72 16.35
N GLY A 116 12.72 18.49 16.11
CA GLY A 116 12.30 17.30 16.84
C GLY A 116 10.98 16.67 16.40
N ARG A 117 10.26 17.24 15.44
CA ARG A 117 9.02 16.65 14.92
C ARG A 117 9.29 15.34 14.18
N LEU A 118 8.50 14.33 14.48
CA LEU A 118 8.51 13.05 13.78
C LEU A 118 7.44 13.04 12.69
N TRP A 119 7.83 12.58 11.52
CA TRP A 119 6.95 12.38 10.37
C TRP A 119 7.01 10.92 9.94
N CYS A 120 5.85 10.35 9.66
CA CYS A 120 5.70 8.97 9.22
C CYS A 120 4.93 8.93 7.91
N ALA A 121 5.50 8.31 6.91
CA ALA A 121 4.80 7.97 5.68
C ALA A 121 4.41 6.51 5.70
N THR A 122 3.11 6.24 5.60
CA THR A 122 2.58 4.91 5.35
C THR A 122 2.49 4.67 3.83
N GLN A 123 1.86 3.61 3.42
CA GLN A 123 1.70 3.33 1.99
C GLN A 123 0.86 4.38 1.26
N TYR A 124 -0.10 5.03 1.95
CA TYR A 124 -1.03 5.98 1.35
C TYR A 124 -1.14 7.31 2.09
N ASP A 125 -0.80 7.35 3.37
CA ASP A 125 -1.07 8.47 4.23
C ASP A 125 0.22 9.02 4.85
N LEU A 126 0.22 10.31 5.11
CA LEU A 126 1.27 11.02 5.83
C LEU A 126 0.79 11.37 7.23
N TYR A 127 1.62 11.15 8.22
CA TYR A 127 1.33 11.47 9.61
C TYR A 127 2.43 12.33 10.22
N CYS A 128 2.04 13.26 11.09
CA CYS A 128 2.94 14.02 11.96
C CYS A 128 2.63 13.67 13.39
N ARG A 129 3.65 13.48 14.23
CA ARG A 129 3.45 13.16 15.65
C ARG A 129 3.22 14.44 16.44
N GLU A 130 2.08 14.48 17.16
CA GLU A 130 1.71 15.51 18.10
C GLU A 130 1.52 14.89 19.49
N GLY A 131 2.44 15.14 20.41
CA GLY A 131 2.44 14.48 21.73
C GLY A 131 2.57 12.97 21.62
N LYS A 132 1.55 12.23 22.08
CA LYS A 132 1.53 10.76 22.01
C LYS A 132 0.88 10.22 20.72
N ASN A 133 0.11 11.03 19.98
CA ASN A 133 -0.67 10.58 18.85
C ASN A 133 -0.07 10.99 17.51
N TRP A 134 -0.26 10.15 16.51
CA TRP A 134 -0.02 10.49 15.12
C TRP A 134 -1.26 11.17 14.54
N LYS A 135 -1.05 12.34 13.95
CA LYS A 135 -2.09 13.11 13.28
C LYS A 135 -1.93 13.01 11.78
N LYS A 136 -3.00 12.61 11.12
CA LYS A 136 -3.03 12.47 9.67
C LYS A 136 -2.96 13.83 8.99
N ILE A 137 -2.09 13.95 8.00
CA ILE A 137 -1.94 15.11 7.14
C ILE A 137 -2.49 14.77 5.76
N VAL A 138 -3.54 15.47 5.36
CA VAL A 138 -4.20 15.21 4.07
C VAL A 138 -3.38 15.82 2.95
N LEU A 139 -2.86 14.98 2.06
CA LEU A 139 -2.18 15.41 0.84
C LEU A 139 -3.21 15.77 -0.25
N PRO A 140 -2.89 16.70 -1.19
CA PRO A 140 -3.81 17.08 -2.26
C PRO A 140 -4.29 15.92 -3.14
N ASN A 141 -3.47 14.87 -3.29
CA ASN A 141 -3.85 13.61 -3.93
C ASN A 141 -3.51 12.46 -2.98
N ASN A 142 -4.49 12.07 -2.16
CA ASN A 142 -4.35 11.02 -1.14
C ASN A 142 -4.68 9.62 -1.67
N GLU A 143 -5.04 9.48 -2.93
CA GLU A 143 -5.31 8.16 -3.55
C GLU A 143 -4.04 7.46 -4.02
N GLU A 144 -2.98 8.23 -4.24
CA GLU A 144 -1.73 7.69 -4.71
C GLU A 144 -0.88 7.11 -3.58
N ARG A 145 -0.15 6.05 -3.92
CA ARG A 145 0.82 5.46 -3.00
C ARG A 145 1.97 6.44 -2.75
N ILE A 146 2.30 6.61 -1.48
CA ILE A 146 3.53 7.30 -1.08
C ILE A 146 4.70 6.33 -1.29
N ALA A 147 5.70 6.78 -2.04
CA ALA A 147 6.92 6.03 -2.28
C ALA A 147 7.89 6.17 -1.12
N ASP A 148 8.12 7.43 -0.68
CA ASP A 148 9.07 7.74 0.38
C ASP A 148 8.80 9.12 0.99
N VAL A 149 9.43 9.39 2.13
CA VAL A 149 9.54 10.71 2.78
C VAL A 149 10.99 10.96 3.18
N CYS A 150 11.50 12.14 2.87
CA CYS A 150 12.86 12.54 3.24
C CYS A 150 12.89 13.97 3.79
N LEU A 151 14.00 14.32 4.43
CA LEU A 151 14.24 15.66 4.92
C LEU A 151 14.83 16.56 3.83
N THR A 152 14.52 17.84 3.87
CA THR A 152 15.28 18.86 3.14
C THR A 152 16.70 18.97 3.69
N LYS A 153 17.62 19.59 2.95
CA LYS A 153 19.04 19.74 3.35
C LYS A 153 19.22 20.40 4.72
N ASP A 154 18.38 21.37 5.02
CA ASP A 154 18.37 22.10 6.31
C ASP A 154 17.61 21.34 7.41
N SER A 155 16.97 20.22 7.07
CA SER A 155 16.16 19.37 7.97
C SER A 155 15.00 20.11 8.66
N THR A 156 14.54 21.22 8.11
CA THR A 156 13.39 21.98 8.65
C THR A 156 12.08 21.53 8.07
N SER A 157 12.09 21.04 6.81
CA SER A 157 10.96 20.62 6.04
C SER A 157 11.10 19.16 5.60
N ILE A 158 10.01 18.58 5.15
CA ILE A 158 10.01 17.24 4.56
C ILE A 158 9.60 17.30 3.09
N ILE A 159 10.12 16.37 2.32
CA ILE A 159 9.72 16.11 0.95
C ILE A 159 9.03 14.75 0.94
N VAL A 160 7.80 14.70 0.43
CA VAL A 160 7.01 13.49 0.28
C VAL A 160 6.94 13.14 -1.20
N LEU A 161 7.38 11.95 -1.53
CA LEU A 161 7.34 11.42 -2.89
C LEU A 161 6.13 10.51 -3.02
N SER A 162 5.15 10.88 -3.84
CA SER A 162 4.09 9.98 -4.25
C SER A 162 4.39 9.39 -5.63
N ARG A 163 3.51 8.54 -6.14
CA ARG A 163 3.71 7.88 -7.44
C ARG A 163 3.92 8.85 -8.59
N SER A 164 3.19 9.97 -8.60
CA SER A 164 3.21 10.95 -9.70
C SER A 164 3.53 12.38 -9.26
N LYS A 165 3.52 12.66 -7.95
CA LYS A 165 3.68 13.99 -7.39
C LYS A 165 4.76 14.03 -6.32
N VAL A 166 5.31 15.22 -6.15
CA VAL A 166 6.24 15.53 -5.07
C VAL A 166 5.67 16.68 -4.28
N TYR A 167 5.64 16.53 -2.98
CA TYR A 167 5.15 17.56 -2.07
C TYR A 167 6.25 17.97 -1.12
N MET A 168 6.38 19.26 -0.90
CA MET A 168 7.16 19.82 0.21
C MET A 168 6.19 20.26 1.29
N VAL A 169 6.44 19.80 2.52
CA VAL A 169 5.64 20.16 3.69
C VAL A 169 6.50 20.98 4.63
N LEU A 170 6.09 22.22 4.88
CA LEU A 170 6.75 23.16 5.78
C LEU A 170 5.68 23.80 6.67
N ASP A 171 5.83 23.65 7.98
CA ASP A 171 4.92 24.26 8.99
C ASP A 171 3.42 24.08 8.72
N GLY A 172 3.05 22.92 8.20
CA GLY A 172 1.66 22.57 7.85
C GLY A 172 1.22 23.04 6.45
N ALA A 173 2.00 23.88 5.77
CA ALA A 173 1.75 24.22 4.38
C ALA A 173 2.29 23.14 3.44
N ILE A 174 1.47 22.74 2.46
CA ILE A 174 1.82 21.73 1.46
C ILE A 174 1.98 22.40 0.10
N LYS A 175 3.18 22.31 -0.46
CA LYS A 175 3.50 22.82 -1.80
C LYS A 175 3.79 21.65 -2.74
N THR A 176 3.09 21.58 -3.87
CA THR A 176 3.41 20.62 -4.93
C THR A 176 4.63 21.11 -5.71
N LEU A 177 5.60 20.22 -5.87
CA LEU A 177 6.81 20.47 -6.64
C LEU A 177 6.71 19.77 -7.99
N THR A 178 7.23 20.42 -9.02
CA THR A 178 7.42 19.81 -10.34
C THR A 178 8.88 19.42 -10.49
N ILE A 179 9.13 18.14 -10.73
CA ILE A 179 10.49 17.64 -11.02
C ILE A 179 10.61 17.52 -12.54
N PRO A 180 11.51 18.27 -13.17
CA PRO A 180 11.77 18.11 -14.59
C PRO A 180 12.42 16.76 -14.87
N ALA A 181 12.11 16.17 -16.01
CA ALA A 181 12.78 14.94 -16.44
C ALA A 181 14.28 15.21 -16.66
N PRO A 182 15.15 14.31 -16.20
CA PRO A 182 16.58 14.48 -16.45
C PRO A 182 16.91 14.36 -17.94
N THR A 183 17.99 15.03 -18.35
CA THR A 183 18.48 14.97 -19.73
C THR A 183 18.77 13.51 -20.13
N GLY A 184 18.26 13.10 -21.29
CA GLY A 184 18.44 11.74 -21.79
C GLY A 184 17.44 10.70 -21.25
N TYR A 185 16.48 11.10 -20.40
CA TYR A 185 15.42 10.21 -19.96
C TYR A 185 14.52 9.81 -21.14
N SER A 186 14.35 8.52 -21.37
CA SER A 186 13.36 7.99 -22.31
C SER A 186 12.10 7.58 -21.56
N PRO A 187 10.91 8.15 -21.90
CA PRO A 187 9.66 7.85 -21.21
C PRO A 187 9.11 6.49 -21.67
N SER A 188 9.75 5.41 -21.22
CA SER A 188 9.30 4.04 -21.52
C SER A 188 8.66 3.39 -20.31
N THR A 189 7.76 2.45 -20.56
CA THR A 189 7.16 1.59 -19.54
C THR A 189 7.37 0.12 -19.91
N THR A 190 7.25 -0.78 -18.93
CA THR A 190 7.39 -2.20 -19.20
C THR A 190 6.14 -2.77 -19.88
N LEU A 191 6.32 -3.78 -20.73
CA LEU A 191 5.21 -4.52 -21.33
C LEU A 191 4.27 -5.06 -20.24
N PHE A 192 4.83 -5.62 -19.16
CA PHE A 192 4.05 -6.13 -18.03
C PHE A 192 3.11 -5.06 -17.45
N LYS A 193 3.63 -3.85 -17.19
CA LYS A 193 2.84 -2.75 -16.65
C LYS A 193 1.73 -2.33 -17.62
N THR A 194 2.02 -2.27 -18.92
CA THR A 194 1.05 -1.92 -19.95
C THR A 194 -0.08 -2.95 -20.02
N VAL A 195 0.27 -4.25 -20.03
CA VAL A 195 -0.73 -5.33 -20.04
C VAL A 195 -1.56 -5.32 -18.76
N TRP A 196 -0.94 -5.08 -17.59
CA TRP A 196 -1.65 -4.98 -16.32
C TRP A 196 -2.65 -3.81 -16.33
N GLN A 197 -2.24 -2.64 -16.82
CA GLN A 197 -3.11 -1.46 -16.93
C GLN A 197 -4.29 -1.71 -17.88
N LEU A 198 -4.06 -2.41 -18.99
CA LEU A 198 -5.12 -2.79 -19.92
C LEU A 198 -6.09 -3.79 -19.27
N HIS A 199 -5.57 -4.81 -18.58
CA HIS A 199 -6.35 -5.85 -17.92
C HIS A 199 -7.24 -5.30 -16.79
N SER A 200 -6.72 -4.36 -16.00
CA SER A 200 -7.46 -3.71 -14.91
C SER A 200 -8.40 -2.59 -15.37
N GLY A 201 -8.36 -2.22 -16.65
CA GLY A 201 -9.06 -1.05 -17.18
C GLY A 201 -8.39 0.29 -16.83
N GLU A 202 -7.33 0.31 -16.02
CA GLU A 202 -6.62 1.54 -15.62
C GLU A 202 -6.06 2.32 -16.83
N TYR A 203 -5.81 1.64 -17.94
CA TYR A 203 -5.36 2.26 -19.19
C TYR A 203 -6.34 3.35 -19.69
N PHE A 204 -7.63 3.18 -19.44
CA PHE A 204 -8.69 4.13 -19.77
C PHE A 204 -9.14 4.95 -18.55
N GLY A 205 -8.34 5.00 -17.49
CA GLY A 205 -8.64 5.72 -16.27
C GLY A 205 -9.81 5.12 -15.46
N MET A 206 -10.51 5.98 -14.71
CA MET A 206 -11.63 5.54 -13.86
C MET A 206 -12.77 4.91 -14.68
N ALA A 207 -13.09 5.45 -15.84
CA ALA A 207 -14.13 4.89 -16.70
C ALA A 207 -13.81 3.46 -17.13
N GLY A 208 -12.56 3.19 -17.50
CA GLY A 208 -12.13 1.84 -17.86
C GLY A 208 -12.23 0.85 -16.69
N ARG A 209 -11.87 1.25 -15.50
CA ARG A 209 -12.02 0.41 -14.28
C ARG A 209 -13.50 0.05 -14.05
N LEU A 210 -14.39 1.04 -14.10
CA LEU A 210 -15.82 0.82 -13.92
C LEU A 210 -16.42 -0.12 -15.00
N VAL A 211 -15.95 -0.04 -16.24
CA VAL A 211 -16.35 -0.94 -17.31
C VAL A 211 -15.89 -2.37 -17.02
N VAL A 212 -14.65 -2.56 -16.61
CA VAL A 212 -14.10 -3.89 -16.24
C VAL A 212 -14.88 -4.48 -15.07
N ASP A 213 -15.18 -3.68 -14.03
CA ASP A 213 -15.95 -4.11 -12.87
C ASP A 213 -17.41 -4.48 -13.27
N ALA A 214 -18.04 -3.68 -14.14
CA ALA A 214 -19.38 -3.99 -14.66
C ALA A 214 -19.39 -5.29 -15.46
N ILE A 215 -18.38 -5.53 -16.30
CA ILE A 215 -18.23 -6.80 -17.03
C ILE A 215 -18.05 -7.96 -16.06
N ALA A 216 -17.21 -7.78 -15.01
CA ALA A 216 -17.00 -8.80 -13.99
C ALA A 216 -18.32 -9.16 -13.27
N VAL A 217 -19.16 -8.17 -12.93
CA VAL A 217 -20.48 -8.39 -12.31
C VAL A 217 -21.43 -9.13 -13.25
N VAL A 218 -21.41 -8.82 -14.55
CA VAL A 218 -22.27 -9.51 -15.55
C VAL A 218 -21.83 -10.95 -15.76
N LEU A 219 -20.54 -11.27 -15.60
CA LEU A 219 -19.99 -12.63 -15.75
C LEU A 219 -20.26 -13.54 -14.54
N ILE A 220 -20.59 -12.97 -13.39
CA ILE A 220 -20.99 -13.69 -12.15
C ILE A 220 -22.47 -14.09 -12.22
#